data_98a669e7eab24487fb15f7ad02cdac6c
#
_entry.id   98a669e7eab24487fb15f7ad02cdac6c
#
_cell.length_a   1.000
_cell.length_b   1.000
_cell.length_c   1.000
_cell.angle_alpha   90.00
_cell.angle_beta   90.00
_cell.angle_gamma   90.00
#
_symmetry.space_group_name_H-M   'P 1'
#
loop_
_entity.id
_entity.type
_entity.pdbx_description
1 polymer ?
#
loop_
_entity_poly.entity_id
_entity_poly.type
_entity_poly.pdbx_seq_one_letter_code
_entity_poly.pdbx_strand_id
1 'polypeptide(L)'
;MKTFLKLAIIGVSALAVLQLVRPCIPSGPMTTEIEIPSHVRQILEKDCYSCHSNERRLAWFDDIVPAYWLVRHDVLTAREHLNFSTLGAKPAAAQRAALYEAVNMIQLGAMPLPQFTKLHPEAKVTPEELAELKAYLAPWSAVGSEAAPSANAPGGAVKADLAAVPAELNGVPFEPGFEAWKPISFTDRGDNTTFRAILGNEIAVKAAESGNISPWPNGARFAKIAWQQAAGEDGLVYPGKFVQVEFMVKDAQLYRKTDGWGWGRWRGLEL
;
A
#
# COMPACT_ATOMS: atom_id res chain seq x y z
N MET A 1 -20.21 -46.86 -13.28
CA MET A 1 -21.28 -46.00 -12.75
C MET A 1 -21.37 -46.01 -11.21
N LYS A 2 -21.47 -47.18 -10.54
CA LYS A 2 -21.59 -47.29 -9.04
C LYS A 2 -20.38 -46.71 -8.30
N THR A 3 -19.15 -46.93 -8.79
CA THR A 3 -17.91 -46.41 -8.16
C THR A 3 -17.82 -44.87 -8.21
N PHE A 4 -18.18 -44.30 -9.39
CA PHE A 4 -18.21 -42.85 -9.56
C PHE A 4 -19.22 -42.18 -8.63
N LEU A 5 -20.42 -42.78 -8.49
CA LEU A 5 -21.44 -42.28 -7.56
C LEU A 5 -20.97 -42.32 -6.11
N LYS A 6 -20.28 -43.38 -5.69
CA LYS A 6 -19.72 -43.47 -4.33
C LYS A 6 -18.68 -42.39 -4.08
N LEU A 7 -17.76 -42.15 -5.03
CA LEU A 7 -16.75 -41.08 -4.92
C LEU A 7 -17.38 -39.70 -4.85
N ALA A 8 -18.41 -39.45 -5.64
CA ALA A 8 -19.15 -38.19 -5.60
C ALA A 8 -19.84 -37.97 -4.25
N ILE A 9 -20.48 -39.00 -3.68
CA ILE A 9 -21.12 -38.92 -2.36
C ILE A 9 -20.07 -38.64 -1.27
N ILE A 10 -18.92 -39.33 -1.30
CA ILE A 10 -17.83 -39.08 -0.36
C ILE A 10 -17.33 -37.64 -0.45
N GLY A 11 -17.11 -37.14 -1.67
CA GLY A 11 -16.67 -35.76 -1.90
C GLY A 11 -17.65 -34.72 -1.35
N VAL A 12 -18.94 -34.89 -1.64
CA VAL A 12 -20.00 -33.99 -1.13
C VAL A 12 -20.08 -34.04 0.39
N SER A 13 -20.01 -35.26 0.98
CA SER A 13 -20.02 -35.41 2.43
C SER A 13 -18.81 -34.76 3.09
N ALA A 14 -17.62 -34.93 2.52
CA ALA A 14 -16.40 -34.27 2.99
C ALA A 14 -16.51 -32.74 2.91
N LEU A 15 -17.02 -32.22 1.80
CA LEU A 15 -17.25 -30.78 1.65
C LEU A 15 -18.27 -30.26 2.67
N ALA A 16 -19.34 -31.02 2.93
CA ALA A 16 -20.34 -30.65 3.95
C ALA A 16 -19.73 -30.61 5.37
N VAL A 17 -18.87 -31.56 5.71
CA VAL A 17 -18.16 -31.59 7.00
C VAL A 17 -17.19 -30.40 7.11
N LEU A 18 -16.48 -30.06 6.04
CA LEU A 18 -15.60 -28.91 6.02
C LEU A 18 -16.32 -27.59 6.33
N GLN A 19 -17.61 -27.46 6.00
CA GLN A 19 -18.39 -26.26 6.32
C GLN A 19 -18.55 -26.03 7.83
N LEU A 20 -18.34 -27.04 8.67
CA LEU A 20 -18.37 -26.90 10.14
C LEU A 20 -17.13 -26.19 10.68
N VAL A 21 -16.04 -26.11 9.91
CA VAL A 21 -14.78 -25.43 10.26
C VAL A 21 -14.74 -24.03 9.66
N ARG A 22 -15.64 -23.17 10.11
CA ARG A 22 -15.77 -21.77 9.66
C ARG A 22 -15.57 -20.80 10.82
N PRO A 23 -14.32 -20.39 11.15
CA PRO A 23 -14.10 -19.35 12.14
C PRO A 23 -14.74 -18.03 11.65
N CYS A 24 -15.45 -17.34 12.54
CA CYS A 24 -16.14 -16.09 12.15
C CYS A 24 -15.16 -14.99 11.69
N ILE A 25 -15.66 -14.11 10.83
CA ILE A 25 -15.03 -12.81 10.57
C ILE A 25 -15.60 -11.86 11.62
N PRO A 26 -14.78 -11.29 12.53
CA PRO A 26 -15.29 -10.40 13.57
C PRO A 26 -16.01 -9.21 12.95
N SER A 27 -17.21 -8.93 13.43
CA SER A 27 -17.93 -7.68 13.10
C SER A 27 -17.48 -6.64 14.12
N GLY A 28 -16.65 -5.71 13.70
CA GLY A 28 -16.29 -4.56 14.53
C GLY A 28 -17.42 -3.51 14.51
N PRO A 29 -17.45 -2.58 15.48
CA PRO A 29 -18.40 -1.48 15.43
C PRO A 29 -18.14 -0.59 14.21
N MET A 30 -19.19 -0.08 13.61
CA MET A 30 -19.15 1.00 12.63
C MET A 30 -19.15 2.32 13.41
N THR A 31 -17.99 2.73 13.90
CA THR A 31 -17.91 3.79 14.92
C THR A 31 -17.81 5.17 14.32
N THR A 32 -17.09 5.33 13.21
CA THR A 32 -16.89 6.65 12.61
C THR A 32 -16.42 6.47 11.16
N GLU A 33 -17.37 6.50 10.24
CA GLU A 33 -17.04 6.53 8.82
C GLU A 33 -16.42 7.87 8.41
N ILE A 34 -15.62 7.81 7.37
CA ILE A 34 -15.06 9.02 6.76
C ILE A 34 -16.17 9.84 6.08
N GLU A 35 -16.16 11.16 6.27
CA GLU A 35 -17.02 12.08 5.56
C GLU A 35 -16.48 12.36 4.16
N ILE A 36 -17.16 11.81 3.16
CA ILE A 36 -16.81 11.92 1.74
C ILE A 36 -18.05 12.15 0.89
N PRO A 37 -17.91 12.78 -0.29
CA PRO A 37 -19.01 12.94 -1.23
C PRO A 37 -19.65 11.60 -1.62
N SER A 38 -20.94 11.61 -1.88
CA SER A 38 -21.72 10.40 -2.17
C SER A 38 -21.20 9.59 -3.36
N HIS A 39 -20.73 10.25 -4.41
CA HIS A 39 -20.16 9.59 -5.59
C HIS A 39 -18.85 8.84 -5.27
N VAL A 40 -17.95 9.45 -4.48
CA VAL A 40 -16.72 8.79 -3.99
C VAL A 40 -17.08 7.61 -3.08
N ARG A 41 -18.06 7.80 -2.19
CA ARG A 41 -18.56 6.74 -1.31
C ARG A 41 -19.04 5.52 -2.10
N GLN A 42 -19.82 5.72 -3.16
CA GLN A 42 -20.34 4.65 -4.00
C GLN A 42 -19.21 3.81 -4.63
N ILE A 43 -18.13 4.44 -5.10
CA ILE A 43 -16.96 3.74 -5.62
C ILE A 43 -16.32 2.90 -4.52
N LEU A 44 -16.05 3.49 -3.35
CA LEU A 44 -15.41 2.77 -2.24
C LEU A 44 -16.27 1.61 -1.73
N GLU A 45 -17.60 1.81 -1.64
CA GLU A 45 -18.53 0.78 -1.21
C GLU A 45 -18.61 -0.41 -2.19
N LYS A 46 -18.58 -0.11 -3.49
CA LYS A 46 -18.58 -1.13 -4.53
C LYS A 46 -17.29 -1.94 -4.57
N ASP A 47 -16.14 -1.25 -4.54
CA ASP A 47 -14.85 -1.84 -4.91
C ASP A 47 -13.98 -2.23 -3.71
N CYS A 48 -14.23 -1.65 -2.53
CA CYS A 48 -13.31 -1.76 -1.39
C CYS A 48 -13.96 -2.31 -0.12
N TYR A 49 -15.23 -1.96 0.16
CA TYR A 49 -15.85 -2.25 1.47
C TYR A 49 -15.99 -3.73 1.78
N SER A 50 -16.06 -4.60 0.78
CA SER A 50 -16.12 -6.06 0.99
C SER A 50 -14.99 -6.58 1.90
N CYS A 51 -13.80 -6.00 1.77
CA CYS A 51 -12.63 -6.36 2.57
C CYS A 51 -12.25 -5.28 3.60
N HIS A 52 -12.39 -3.99 3.24
CA HIS A 52 -11.89 -2.85 3.99
C HIS A 52 -12.95 -2.15 4.86
N SER A 53 -14.04 -2.84 5.22
CA SER A 53 -15.03 -2.33 6.18
C SER A 53 -15.44 -3.38 7.19
N ASN A 54 -16.08 -2.96 8.30
CA ASN A 54 -16.66 -3.88 9.27
C ASN A 54 -18.00 -4.46 8.81
N GLU A 55 -18.51 -4.00 7.66
CA GLU A 55 -19.69 -4.57 7.04
C GLU A 55 -19.38 -5.95 6.43
N ARG A 56 -20.38 -6.82 6.46
CA ARG A 56 -20.29 -8.10 5.78
C ARG A 56 -20.93 -7.98 4.39
N ARG A 57 -20.11 -7.77 3.38
CA ARG A 57 -20.51 -7.63 1.97
C ARG A 57 -19.94 -8.75 1.10
N LEU A 58 -19.96 -10.00 1.61
CA LEU A 58 -19.45 -11.16 0.91
C LEU A 58 -20.53 -11.78 0.02
N ALA A 59 -20.15 -12.27 -1.16
CA ALA A 59 -21.02 -13.07 -1.99
C ALA A 59 -21.23 -14.46 -1.35
N TRP A 60 -22.32 -15.14 -1.73
CA TRP A 60 -22.65 -16.43 -1.14
C TRP A 60 -21.56 -17.51 -1.34
N PHE A 61 -20.82 -17.44 -2.44
CA PHE A 61 -19.74 -18.39 -2.75
C PHE A 61 -18.45 -18.11 -1.97
N ASP A 62 -18.25 -16.86 -1.50
CA ASP A 62 -17.15 -16.52 -0.58
C ASP A 62 -17.32 -17.18 0.78
N ASP A 63 -18.55 -17.54 1.12
CA ASP A 63 -18.89 -18.20 2.36
C ASP A 63 -18.70 -19.73 2.33
N ILE A 64 -18.31 -20.28 1.18
CA ILE A 64 -18.09 -21.72 1.03
C ILE A 64 -16.63 -22.08 1.28
N VAL A 65 -16.40 -23.00 2.24
CA VAL A 65 -15.08 -23.59 2.48
C VAL A 65 -14.69 -24.48 1.29
N PRO A 66 -13.45 -24.40 0.74
CA PRO A 66 -12.26 -23.75 1.31
C PRO A 66 -12.08 -22.27 0.94
N ALA A 67 -12.80 -21.69 -0.01
CA ALA A 67 -12.66 -20.31 -0.44
C ALA A 67 -12.82 -19.33 0.75
N TYR A 68 -13.76 -19.61 1.65
CA TYR A 68 -14.00 -18.82 2.85
C TYR A 68 -12.74 -18.57 3.69
N TRP A 69 -11.83 -19.53 3.80
CA TRP A 69 -10.63 -19.37 4.62
C TRP A 69 -9.68 -18.33 4.01
N LEU A 70 -9.55 -18.32 2.67
CA LEU A 70 -8.77 -17.32 1.96
C LEU A 70 -9.43 -15.94 2.10
N VAL A 71 -10.72 -15.85 1.80
CA VAL A 71 -11.48 -14.59 1.91
C VAL A 71 -11.41 -14.04 3.34
N ARG A 72 -11.56 -14.89 4.35
CA ARG A 72 -11.41 -14.47 5.74
C ARG A 72 -10.03 -13.91 6.04
N HIS A 73 -8.98 -14.57 5.56
CA HIS A 73 -7.60 -14.09 5.73
C HIS A 73 -7.43 -12.72 5.09
N ASP A 74 -7.88 -12.57 3.85
CA ASP A 74 -7.77 -11.31 3.09
C ASP A 74 -8.55 -10.17 3.77
N VAL A 75 -9.76 -10.43 4.25
CA VAL A 75 -10.58 -9.43 4.98
C VAL A 75 -9.91 -8.99 6.28
N LEU A 76 -9.37 -9.92 7.07
CA LEU A 76 -8.70 -9.57 8.32
C LEU A 76 -7.45 -8.74 8.06
N THR A 77 -6.62 -9.15 7.11
CA THR A 77 -5.42 -8.42 6.70
C THR A 77 -5.78 -7.03 6.15
N ALA A 78 -6.81 -6.95 5.32
CA ALA A 78 -7.28 -5.68 4.76
C ALA A 78 -7.68 -4.68 5.85
N ARG A 79 -8.43 -5.13 6.86
CA ARG A 79 -8.88 -4.28 7.99
C ARG A 79 -7.75 -3.80 8.91
N GLU A 80 -6.66 -4.56 9.00
CA GLU A 80 -5.45 -4.13 9.73
C GLU A 80 -4.75 -2.96 9.03
N HIS A 81 -4.74 -2.94 7.70
CA HIS A 81 -4.10 -1.88 6.91
C HIS A 81 -5.01 -0.67 6.73
N LEU A 82 -6.24 -0.89 6.30
CA LEU A 82 -7.23 0.15 6.03
C LEU A 82 -8.62 -0.35 6.39
N ASN A 83 -9.33 0.39 7.25
CA ASN A 83 -10.70 0.06 7.63
C ASN A 83 -11.57 1.32 7.56
N PHE A 84 -12.41 1.43 6.55
CA PHE A 84 -13.30 2.58 6.33
C PHE A 84 -14.30 2.80 7.45
N SER A 85 -14.74 1.73 8.15
CA SER A 85 -15.67 1.84 9.27
C SER A 85 -15.09 2.53 10.51
N THR A 86 -13.77 2.71 10.57
CA THR A 86 -13.07 3.34 11.69
C THR A 86 -12.14 4.48 11.25
N LEU A 87 -12.00 4.69 9.94
CA LEU A 87 -11.07 5.67 9.38
C LEU A 87 -11.41 7.10 9.81
N GLY A 88 -12.69 7.44 9.94
CA GLY A 88 -13.14 8.77 10.35
C GLY A 88 -12.75 9.15 11.77
N ALA A 89 -12.37 8.18 12.62
CA ALA A 89 -11.84 8.46 13.95
C ALA A 89 -10.38 8.94 13.93
N LYS A 90 -9.67 8.77 12.81
CA LYS A 90 -8.29 9.25 12.65
C LYS A 90 -8.26 10.74 12.32
N PRO A 91 -7.15 11.45 12.61
CA PRO A 91 -6.97 12.83 12.15
C PRO A 91 -7.17 12.97 10.64
N ALA A 92 -7.69 14.12 10.20
CA ALA A 92 -7.99 14.37 8.78
C ALA A 92 -6.79 14.12 7.85
N ALA A 93 -5.57 14.44 8.29
CA ALA A 93 -4.36 14.16 7.54
C ALA A 93 -4.14 12.65 7.32
N ALA A 94 -4.37 11.83 8.36
CA ALA A 94 -4.24 10.38 8.26
C ALA A 94 -5.35 9.75 7.38
N GLN A 95 -6.55 10.32 7.40
CA GLN A 95 -7.64 9.90 6.50
C GLN A 95 -7.25 10.15 5.04
N ARG A 96 -6.72 11.34 4.73
CA ARG A 96 -6.26 11.68 3.38
C ARG A 96 -5.10 10.80 2.93
N ALA A 97 -4.10 10.59 3.81
CA ALA A 97 -2.96 9.72 3.51
C ALA A 97 -3.40 8.30 3.15
N ALA A 98 -4.36 7.74 3.89
CA ALA A 98 -4.92 6.42 3.61
C ALA A 98 -5.62 6.36 2.23
N LEU A 99 -6.34 7.41 1.83
CA LEU A 99 -6.97 7.48 0.52
C LEU A 99 -5.95 7.63 -0.61
N TYR A 100 -4.88 8.41 -0.42
CA TYR A 100 -3.78 8.49 -1.38
C TYR A 100 -3.08 7.14 -1.57
N GLU A 101 -2.82 6.43 -0.47
CA GLU A 101 -2.25 5.09 -0.53
C GLU A 101 -3.17 4.13 -1.28
N ALA A 102 -4.48 4.15 -1.00
CA ALA A 102 -5.45 3.33 -1.73
C ALA A 102 -5.43 3.61 -3.24
N VAL A 103 -5.43 4.88 -3.66
CA VAL A 103 -5.33 5.25 -5.08
C VAL A 103 -4.02 4.78 -5.70
N ASN A 104 -2.90 4.89 -4.99
CA ASN A 104 -1.61 4.37 -5.46
C ASN A 104 -1.63 2.85 -5.65
N MET A 105 -2.21 2.11 -4.70
CA MET A 105 -2.35 0.65 -4.81
C MET A 105 -3.23 0.23 -6.00
N ILE A 106 -4.29 1.00 -6.30
CA ILE A 106 -5.12 0.78 -7.48
C ILE A 106 -4.31 1.03 -8.76
N GLN A 107 -3.56 2.13 -8.83
CA GLN A 107 -2.73 2.47 -10.00
C GLN A 107 -1.64 1.42 -10.27
N LEU A 108 -1.08 0.82 -9.21
CA LEU A 108 -0.09 -0.25 -9.30
C LEU A 108 -0.73 -1.61 -9.64
N GLY A 109 -2.05 -1.70 -9.75
CA GLY A 109 -2.77 -2.95 -9.96
C GLY A 109 -2.68 -3.93 -8.80
N ALA A 110 -2.28 -3.48 -7.62
CA ALA A 110 -2.21 -4.28 -6.41
C ALA A 110 -3.57 -4.39 -5.71
N MET A 111 -4.45 -3.41 -5.92
CA MET A 111 -5.82 -3.38 -5.38
C MET A 111 -6.83 -3.00 -6.48
N PRO A 112 -8.05 -3.56 -6.44
CA PRO A 112 -8.43 -4.74 -5.65
C PRO A 112 -7.59 -5.96 -6.01
N LEU A 113 -7.47 -6.93 -5.09
CA LEU A 113 -6.63 -8.12 -5.31
C LEU A 113 -6.97 -8.81 -6.63
N PRO A 114 -5.98 -9.11 -7.51
CA PRO A 114 -6.23 -9.71 -8.82
C PRO A 114 -6.96 -11.06 -8.77
N GLN A 115 -6.75 -11.86 -7.72
CA GLN A 115 -7.48 -13.11 -7.52
C GLN A 115 -8.94 -12.87 -7.13
N PHE A 116 -9.24 -11.79 -6.37
CA PHE A 116 -10.59 -11.43 -5.99
C PHE A 116 -11.40 -10.95 -7.21
N THR A 117 -10.85 -10.05 -8.01
CA THR A 117 -11.55 -9.50 -9.19
C THR A 117 -11.81 -10.52 -10.31
N LYS A 118 -11.17 -11.69 -10.28
CA LYS A 118 -11.50 -12.81 -11.18
C LYS A 118 -12.87 -13.43 -10.88
N LEU A 119 -13.27 -13.43 -9.61
CA LEU A 119 -14.55 -13.96 -9.14
C LEU A 119 -15.58 -12.85 -8.92
N HIS A 120 -15.11 -11.63 -8.72
CA HIS A 120 -15.88 -10.41 -8.49
C HIS A 120 -15.52 -9.34 -9.53
N PRO A 121 -15.85 -9.53 -10.81
CA PRO A 121 -15.49 -8.57 -11.86
C PRO A 121 -16.12 -7.19 -11.66
N GLU A 122 -17.24 -7.12 -10.93
CA GLU A 122 -17.93 -5.89 -10.55
C GLU A 122 -17.13 -5.02 -9.57
N ALA A 123 -16.25 -5.62 -8.78
CA ALA A 123 -15.39 -4.92 -7.82
C ALA A 123 -14.11 -4.35 -8.47
N LYS A 124 -13.97 -4.47 -9.79
CA LYS A 124 -12.83 -3.90 -10.50
C LYS A 124 -13.03 -2.40 -10.68
N VAL A 125 -12.09 -1.62 -10.12
CA VAL A 125 -12.08 -0.16 -10.32
C VAL A 125 -11.88 0.17 -11.80
N THR A 126 -12.78 0.93 -12.39
CA THR A 126 -12.67 1.37 -13.77
C THR A 126 -11.72 2.57 -13.89
N PRO A 127 -11.20 2.87 -15.11
CA PRO A 127 -10.40 4.08 -15.33
C PRO A 127 -11.12 5.37 -14.95
N GLU A 128 -12.44 5.43 -15.16
CA GLU A 128 -13.29 6.58 -14.84
C GLU A 128 -13.41 6.75 -13.33
N GLU A 129 -13.69 5.67 -12.59
CA GLU A 129 -13.74 5.67 -11.12
C GLU A 129 -12.39 6.06 -10.50
N LEU A 130 -11.29 5.54 -11.05
CA LEU A 130 -9.95 5.94 -10.63
C LEU A 130 -9.69 7.43 -10.89
N ALA A 131 -10.14 7.96 -12.04
CA ALA A 131 -10.02 9.39 -12.34
C ALA A 131 -10.83 10.24 -11.35
N GLU A 132 -12.02 9.77 -10.97
CA GLU A 132 -12.88 10.42 -9.98
C GLU A 132 -12.26 10.45 -8.57
N LEU A 133 -11.70 9.32 -8.11
CA LEU A 133 -10.94 9.25 -6.86
C LEU A 133 -9.75 10.21 -6.87
N LYS A 134 -9.01 10.28 -7.97
CA LYS A 134 -7.90 11.23 -8.14
C LYS A 134 -8.38 12.68 -8.12
N ALA A 135 -9.48 12.99 -8.80
CA ALA A 135 -10.05 14.33 -8.83
C ALA A 135 -10.50 14.80 -7.44
N TYR A 136 -11.04 13.87 -6.64
CA TYR A 136 -11.40 14.15 -5.25
C TYR A 136 -10.18 14.50 -4.38
N LEU A 137 -9.03 13.85 -4.63
CA LEU A 137 -7.79 14.10 -3.89
C LEU A 137 -6.98 15.29 -4.43
N ALA A 138 -7.19 15.71 -5.68
CA ALA A 138 -6.42 16.74 -6.36
C ALA A 138 -6.34 18.10 -5.62
N PRO A 139 -7.42 18.62 -4.99
CA PRO A 139 -7.36 19.89 -4.26
C PRO A 139 -6.35 19.87 -3.11
N TRP A 140 -6.16 18.70 -2.50
CA TRP A 140 -5.20 18.55 -1.39
C TRP A 140 -3.77 18.42 -1.86
N SER A 141 -3.54 17.87 -3.05
CA SER A 141 -2.22 17.83 -3.70
C SER A 141 -1.73 19.24 -4.08
N ALA A 142 -2.64 20.09 -4.54
CA ALA A 142 -2.31 21.45 -4.95
C ALA A 142 -1.90 22.33 -3.77
N VAL A 143 -2.56 22.16 -2.60
CA VAL A 143 -2.21 22.91 -1.38
C VAL A 143 -0.78 22.58 -0.92
N GLY A 144 -0.35 21.33 -1.01
CA GLY A 144 1.02 20.93 -0.72
C GLY A 144 2.07 21.47 -1.70
N SER A 145 1.65 21.77 -2.94
CA SER A 145 2.52 22.34 -3.98
C SER A 145 2.80 23.84 -3.78
N GLU A 146 1.88 24.59 -3.19
CA GLU A 146 2.08 26.01 -2.89
C GLU A 146 2.74 26.28 -1.53
N ALA A 147 2.61 25.36 -0.61
CA ALA A 147 3.12 25.45 0.75
C ALA A 147 4.36 24.59 1.02
N ALA A 148 5.08 24.14 -0.02
CA ALA A 148 6.42 23.63 0.20
C ALA A 148 7.20 24.75 0.93
N PRO A 149 7.62 24.58 2.19
CA PRO A 149 8.40 25.58 2.87
C PRO A 149 9.57 25.91 1.95
N SER A 150 9.63 27.18 1.54
CA SER A 150 10.75 27.70 0.78
C SER A 150 12.02 27.11 1.37
N ALA A 151 12.93 26.62 0.54
CA ALA A 151 14.23 26.07 0.91
C ALA A 151 15.15 27.07 1.68
N ASN A 152 14.58 28.11 2.21
CA ASN A 152 15.16 29.16 3.01
C ASN A 152 14.87 29.02 4.53
N ALA A 153 14.72 27.80 5.04
CA ALA A 153 14.91 27.63 6.48
C ALA A 153 16.36 27.95 6.83
N PRO A 154 16.64 28.89 7.78
CA PRO A 154 17.99 29.25 8.15
C PRO A 154 18.61 28.12 8.98
N GLY A 155 19.25 27.23 8.31
CA GLY A 155 20.07 26.20 8.86
C GLY A 155 21.12 25.86 7.82
N GLY A 156 22.27 26.53 7.92
CA GLY A 156 23.45 26.19 7.15
C GLY A 156 23.96 24.81 7.54
N ALA A 157 23.21 23.77 7.23
CA ALA A 157 23.68 22.41 7.24
C ALA A 157 24.76 22.33 6.15
N VAL A 158 26.01 22.08 6.55
CA VAL A 158 27.06 21.66 5.64
C VAL A 158 26.48 20.43 4.94
N LYS A 159 26.21 20.55 3.63
CA LYS A 159 25.75 19.37 2.85
C LYS A 159 26.81 18.29 3.07
N ALA A 160 26.41 17.21 3.74
CA ALA A 160 27.26 16.06 3.86
C ALA A 160 27.73 15.66 2.45
N ASP A 161 29.01 15.35 2.30
CA ASP A 161 29.51 14.83 1.01
C ASP A 161 28.93 13.42 0.82
N LEU A 162 27.74 13.38 0.21
CA LEU A 162 26.99 12.14 -0.01
C LEU A 162 27.76 11.15 -0.89
N ALA A 163 28.76 11.63 -1.66
CA ALA A 163 29.62 10.77 -2.44
C ALA A 163 30.62 9.98 -1.58
N ALA A 164 30.90 10.44 -0.36
CA ALA A 164 31.80 9.79 0.58
C ALA A 164 31.09 8.83 1.55
N VAL A 165 29.77 8.66 1.46
CA VAL A 165 29.01 7.74 2.32
C VAL A 165 29.39 6.30 1.99
N PRO A 166 29.87 5.49 2.97
CA PRO A 166 30.31 4.13 2.68
C PRO A 166 29.14 3.21 2.34
N ALA A 167 29.46 2.18 1.56
CA ALA A 167 28.53 1.08 1.30
C ALA A 167 28.27 0.28 2.60
N GLU A 168 27.11 -0.37 2.63
CA GLU A 168 26.79 -1.34 3.69
C GLU A 168 27.71 -2.57 3.64
N LEU A 169 27.80 -3.28 4.76
CA LEU A 169 28.64 -4.48 4.89
C LEU A 169 28.28 -5.59 3.89
N ASN A 170 27.06 -5.63 3.41
CA ASN A 170 26.59 -6.56 2.37
C ASN A 170 26.86 -6.10 0.94
N GLY A 171 27.57 -4.98 0.77
CA GLY A 171 27.97 -4.44 -0.52
C GLY A 171 26.93 -3.56 -1.21
N VAL A 172 25.79 -3.27 -0.59
CA VAL A 172 24.82 -2.30 -1.13
C VAL A 172 25.42 -0.89 -1.03
N PRO A 173 25.60 -0.18 -2.16
CA PRO A 173 26.14 1.16 -2.14
C PRO A 173 25.13 2.19 -1.66
N PHE A 174 25.62 3.28 -1.09
CA PHE A 174 24.83 4.50 -1.03
C PHE A 174 24.64 5.06 -2.45
N GLU A 175 23.46 5.57 -2.75
CA GLU A 175 23.12 6.05 -4.10
C GLU A 175 22.97 7.59 -4.07
N PRO A 176 24.05 8.36 -4.28
CA PRO A 176 23.97 9.81 -4.31
C PRO A 176 23.04 10.27 -5.45
N GLY A 177 22.23 11.29 -5.20
CA GLY A 177 21.28 11.82 -6.18
C GLY A 177 19.97 11.03 -6.28
N PHE A 178 19.70 10.11 -5.36
CA PHE A 178 18.41 9.39 -5.28
C PHE A 178 17.22 10.34 -5.09
N GLU A 179 17.43 11.55 -4.59
CA GLU A 179 16.40 12.58 -4.43
C GLU A 179 15.79 13.01 -5.77
N ALA A 180 16.52 12.82 -6.88
CA ALA A 180 16.01 13.06 -8.23
C ALA A 180 15.19 11.90 -8.80
N TRP A 181 15.10 10.77 -8.09
CA TRP A 181 14.30 9.63 -8.53
C TRP A 181 12.81 9.94 -8.43
N LYS A 182 12.01 9.27 -9.26
CA LYS A 182 10.57 9.51 -9.29
C LYS A 182 9.87 8.84 -8.11
N PRO A 183 8.87 9.49 -7.51
CA PRO A 183 8.08 8.89 -6.45
C PRO A 183 7.23 7.74 -7.00
N ILE A 184 7.21 6.63 -6.27
CA ILE A 184 6.36 5.46 -6.51
C ILE A 184 5.24 5.41 -5.48
N SER A 185 5.53 5.71 -4.21
CA SER A 185 4.55 5.65 -3.14
C SER A 185 4.91 6.61 -2.01
N PHE A 186 3.88 7.06 -1.29
CA PHE A 186 4.00 7.80 -0.05
C PHE A 186 3.16 7.12 1.01
N THR A 187 3.65 7.07 2.24
CA THR A 187 2.94 6.46 3.36
C THR A 187 3.09 7.30 4.60
N ASP A 188 1.97 7.67 5.19
CA ASP A 188 1.90 8.24 6.53
C ASP A 188 1.77 7.11 7.55
N ARG A 189 2.77 6.96 8.41
CA ARG A 189 2.86 5.89 9.40
C ARG A 189 2.54 6.43 10.79
N GLY A 190 1.25 6.44 11.13
CA GLY A 190 0.76 6.87 12.45
C GLY A 190 1.25 5.98 13.59
N ASP A 191 1.61 4.71 13.33
CA ASP A 191 2.12 3.77 14.33
C ASP A 191 3.50 4.16 14.88
N ASN A 192 4.32 4.87 14.10
CA ASN A 192 5.65 5.30 14.50
C ASN A 192 5.95 6.77 14.18
N THR A 193 4.91 7.55 13.90
CA THR A 193 4.99 9.00 13.64
C THR A 193 5.99 9.37 12.55
N THR A 194 6.08 8.55 11.49
CA THR A 194 6.95 8.83 10.35
C THR A 194 6.15 9.04 9.07
N PHE A 195 6.56 10.02 8.29
CA PHE A 195 6.19 10.20 6.90
C PHE A 195 7.24 9.52 6.02
N ARG A 196 6.82 8.76 5.02
CA ARG A 196 7.71 7.98 4.16
C ARG A 196 7.44 8.22 2.70
N ALA A 197 8.49 8.32 1.90
CA ALA A 197 8.44 8.28 0.45
C ALA A 197 9.24 7.08 -0.06
N ILE A 198 8.72 6.42 -1.08
CA ILE A 198 9.44 5.41 -1.86
C ILE A 198 9.67 6.00 -3.24
N LEU A 199 10.93 6.24 -3.55
CA LEU A 199 11.35 6.69 -4.88
C LEU A 199 11.92 5.49 -5.65
N GLY A 200 11.77 5.50 -6.97
CA GLY A 200 12.34 4.50 -7.85
C GLY A 200 13.23 5.11 -8.92
N ASN A 201 14.30 4.42 -9.27
CA ASN A 201 15.06 4.77 -10.45
C ASN A 201 14.23 4.52 -11.73
N GLU A 202 14.72 4.92 -12.88
CA GLU A 202 13.98 4.81 -14.15
C GLU A 202 13.54 3.38 -14.47
N ILE A 203 14.37 2.35 -14.14
CA ILE A 203 14.03 0.95 -14.35
C ILE A 203 12.87 0.52 -13.47
N ALA A 204 12.91 0.88 -12.19
CA ALA A 204 11.84 0.57 -11.23
C ALA A 204 10.52 1.25 -11.62
N VAL A 205 10.58 2.53 -12.00
CA VAL A 205 9.39 3.29 -12.42
C VAL A 205 8.75 2.68 -13.67
N LYS A 206 9.53 2.39 -14.70
CA LYS A 206 9.02 1.74 -15.93
C LYS A 206 8.42 0.37 -15.65
N ALA A 207 9.04 -0.41 -14.76
CA ALA A 207 8.51 -1.71 -14.36
C ALA A 207 7.16 -1.56 -13.64
N ALA A 208 7.04 -0.60 -12.72
CA ALA A 208 5.81 -0.30 -12.01
C ALA A 208 4.68 0.14 -12.97
N GLU A 209 4.98 1.07 -13.88
CA GLU A 209 4.04 1.60 -14.86
C GLU A 209 3.53 0.51 -15.83
N SER A 210 4.39 -0.45 -16.19
CA SER A 210 4.05 -1.54 -17.10
C SER A 210 3.51 -2.79 -16.41
N GLY A 211 3.46 -2.82 -15.07
CA GLY A 211 3.08 -4.00 -14.29
C GLY A 211 4.10 -5.13 -14.30
N ASN A 212 5.31 -4.91 -14.83
CA ASN A 212 6.39 -5.90 -14.87
C ASN A 212 7.17 -5.93 -13.55
N ILE A 213 6.50 -6.34 -12.48
CA ILE A 213 7.00 -6.31 -11.11
C ILE A 213 7.15 -7.70 -10.45
N SER A 214 6.87 -8.76 -11.17
CA SER A 214 6.95 -10.13 -10.66
C SER A 214 7.64 -11.08 -11.66
N PRO A 215 8.97 -11.21 -11.59
CA PRO A 215 9.92 -10.53 -10.72
C PRO A 215 10.25 -9.12 -11.20
N TRP A 216 10.68 -8.25 -10.28
CA TRP A 216 11.26 -6.96 -10.64
C TRP A 216 12.52 -7.15 -11.51
N PRO A 217 12.72 -6.30 -12.53
CA PRO A 217 13.89 -6.41 -13.39
C PRO A 217 15.19 -6.10 -12.66
N ASN A 218 16.28 -6.73 -13.07
CA ASN A 218 17.62 -6.40 -12.57
C ASN A 218 17.94 -4.93 -12.85
N GLY A 219 18.59 -4.29 -11.88
CA GLY A 219 18.88 -2.86 -11.91
C GLY A 219 17.76 -1.98 -11.36
N ALA A 220 16.58 -2.54 -11.02
CA ALA A 220 15.57 -1.79 -10.29
C ALA A 220 16.11 -1.41 -8.91
N ARG A 221 16.02 -0.10 -8.56
CA ARG A 221 16.49 0.46 -7.30
C ARG A 221 15.40 1.31 -6.69
N PHE A 222 15.27 1.23 -5.37
CA PHE A 222 14.32 1.99 -4.59
C PHE A 222 15.01 2.69 -3.45
N ALA A 223 14.62 3.93 -3.19
CA ALA A 223 14.99 4.67 -2.00
C ALA A 223 13.74 4.87 -1.14
N LYS A 224 13.70 4.27 0.04
CA LYS A 224 12.66 4.51 1.03
C LYS A 224 13.18 5.50 2.05
N ILE A 225 12.70 6.71 1.94
CA ILE A 225 13.07 7.81 2.82
C ILE A 225 12.06 7.90 3.96
N ALA A 226 12.52 8.15 5.16
CA ALA A 226 11.67 8.39 6.32
C ALA A 226 12.03 9.71 7.01
N TRP A 227 10.99 10.49 7.31
CA TRP A 227 11.06 11.71 8.12
C TRP A 227 10.15 11.57 9.34
N GLN A 228 10.41 12.32 10.38
CA GLN A 228 9.43 12.54 11.43
C GLN A 228 8.23 13.30 10.84
N GLN A 229 7.03 12.96 11.28
CA GLN A 229 5.85 13.73 10.92
C GLN A 229 5.94 15.14 11.50
N ALA A 230 5.66 16.13 10.67
CA ALA A 230 5.44 17.50 11.08
C ALA A 230 4.00 17.88 10.70
N ALA A 231 3.19 18.27 11.70
CA ALA A 231 1.84 18.75 11.46
C ALA A 231 1.89 20.22 11.05
N GLY A 232 1.30 20.54 9.90
CA GLY A 232 1.07 21.91 9.45
C GLY A 232 -0.15 22.54 10.10
N GLU A 233 -0.24 23.87 10.08
CA GLU A 233 -1.40 24.62 10.58
C GLU A 233 -2.67 24.33 9.79
N ASP A 234 -2.52 23.87 8.54
CA ASP A 234 -3.60 23.41 7.65
C ASP A 234 -4.11 22.00 7.97
N GLY A 235 -3.54 21.35 9.00
CA GLY A 235 -3.87 19.98 9.41
C GLY A 235 -3.30 18.90 8.49
N LEU A 236 -2.41 19.26 7.56
CA LEU A 236 -1.68 18.29 6.75
C LEU A 236 -0.42 17.80 7.50
N VAL A 237 0.03 16.61 7.12
CA VAL A 237 1.30 16.05 7.57
C VAL A 237 2.37 16.29 6.53
N TYR A 238 3.45 16.87 6.96
CA TYR A 238 4.62 17.19 6.14
C TYR A 238 5.82 16.36 6.58
N PRO A 239 6.78 16.11 5.68
CA PRO A 239 8.07 15.59 6.08
C PRO A 239 8.79 16.62 6.98
N GLY A 240 9.07 16.21 8.21
CA GLY A 240 9.83 16.98 9.19
C GLY A 240 11.30 16.60 9.18
N LYS A 241 11.88 16.37 10.37
CA LYS A 241 13.29 15.98 10.48
C LYS A 241 13.54 14.62 9.81
N PHE A 242 14.59 14.55 8.99
CA PHE A 242 15.05 13.31 8.37
C PHE A 242 15.40 12.25 9.44
N VAL A 243 14.99 11.01 9.20
CA VAL A 243 15.27 9.87 10.09
C VAL A 243 16.26 8.93 9.44
N GLN A 244 15.97 8.50 8.23
CA GLN A 244 16.79 7.51 7.52
C GLN A 244 16.43 7.40 6.04
N VAL A 245 17.35 6.85 5.25
CA VAL A 245 17.08 6.30 3.92
C VAL A 245 17.45 4.82 3.88
N GLU A 246 16.62 4.03 3.23
CA GLU A 246 16.85 2.61 2.96
C GLU A 246 16.87 2.39 1.46
N PHE A 247 17.93 1.77 0.94
CA PHE A 247 17.96 1.36 -0.46
C PHE A 247 17.64 -0.12 -0.60
N MET A 248 16.87 -0.45 -1.62
CA MET A 248 16.66 -1.80 -2.14
C MET A 248 17.20 -1.85 -3.57
N VAL A 249 18.05 -2.83 -3.83
CA VAL A 249 18.69 -3.01 -5.14
C VAL A 249 18.40 -4.41 -5.65
N LYS A 250 17.82 -4.51 -6.84
CA LYS A 250 17.57 -5.78 -7.52
C LYS A 250 18.80 -6.16 -8.36
N ASP A 251 19.50 -7.21 -7.94
CA ASP A 251 20.57 -7.86 -8.70
C ASP A 251 20.56 -9.35 -8.39
N ALA A 252 20.07 -10.14 -9.34
CA ALA A 252 19.95 -11.59 -9.20
C ALA A 252 21.27 -12.32 -9.11
N GLN A 253 22.39 -11.71 -9.50
CA GLN A 253 23.72 -12.32 -9.42
C GLN A 253 24.41 -12.01 -8.09
N LEU A 254 24.37 -10.75 -7.65
CA LEU A 254 25.00 -10.33 -6.40
C LEU A 254 24.26 -10.84 -5.17
N TYR A 255 22.92 -10.81 -5.19
CA TYR A 255 22.09 -11.12 -4.03
C TYR A 255 21.33 -12.44 -4.14
N ARG A 256 21.98 -13.50 -4.66
CA ARG A 256 21.35 -14.82 -4.87
C ARG A 256 20.72 -15.43 -3.64
N LYS A 257 21.27 -15.17 -2.46
CA LYS A 257 20.78 -15.73 -1.18
C LYS A 257 19.52 -15.07 -0.66
N THR A 258 19.10 -13.97 -1.28
CA THR A 258 17.98 -13.14 -0.88
C THR A 258 17.09 -12.84 -2.09
N ASP A 259 16.89 -13.84 -2.94
CA ASP A 259 16.08 -13.77 -4.17
C ASP A 259 16.44 -12.60 -5.09
N GLY A 260 17.73 -12.24 -5.11
CA GLY A 260 18.27 -11.17 -5.92
C GLY A 260 18.05 -9.77 -5.34
N TRP A 261 17.80 -9.63 -4.04
CA TRP A 261 17.63 -8.34 -3.40
C TRP A 261 18.74 -8.03 -2.40
N GLY A 262 19.32 -6.84 -2.52
CA GLY A 262 20.16 -6.21 -1.51
C GLY A 262 19.42 -5.11 -0.78
N TRP A 263 19.67 -4.96 0.53
CA TRP A 263 19.11 -3.89 1.36
C TRP A 263 20.21 -3.19 2.12
N GLY A 264 20.13 -1.85 2.16
CA GLY A 264 21.03 -1.02 2.95
C GLY A 264 20.24 0.06 3.69
N ARG A 265 20.74 0.52 4.85
CA ARG A 265 20.07 1.53 5.65
C ARG A 265 21.08 2.53 6.21
N TRP A 266 20.83 3.80 5.97
CA TRP A 266 21.66 4.88 6.47
C TRP A 266 20.86 5.81 7.38
N ARG A 267 21.40 6.08 8.54
CA ARG A 267 20.86 6.99 9.57
C ARG A 267 21.87 8.09 9.88
N GLY A 268 21.38 9.18 10.48
CA GLY A 268 22.24 10.26 10.91
C GLY A 268 22.85 11.09 9.79
N LEU A 269 22.34 10.93 8.55
CA LEU A 269 22.65 11.83 7.47
C LEU A 269 21.85 13.12 7.67
N GLU A 270 22.41 14.25 7.29
CA GLU A 270 21.69 15.53 7.19
C GLU A 270 21.27 15.72 5.72
N LEU A 271 20.02 15.38 5.41
CA LEU A 271 19.41 15.46 4.09
C LEU A 271 18.26 16.46 4.10
#